data_d816c5857238927008bc457ec8c76505
#
_entry.id   d816c5857238927008bc457ec8c76505
#
_cell.length_a   1.000
_cell.length_b   1.000
_cell.length_c   1.000
_cell.angle_alpha   90.00
_cell.angle_beta   90.00
_cell.angle_gamma   90.00
#
_symmetry.space_group_name_H-M   'P 1'
#
loop_
_entity.id
_entity.type
_entity.pdbx_description
1 polymer ?
#
loop_
_entity_poly.entity_id
_entity_poly.type
_entity_poly.pdbx_seq_one_letter_code
_entity_poly.pdbx_strand_id
1 'polypeptide(L)'
;VSRGLGDVYKRQELERYHNIDVNDKRVLRICRKLNIKSTIKYSNNGCTRQASNPQYIAENILNREFTADAPNEKWLTDVTEFHYYIGIEKRKVYLSAILDLYDRRIVAYTIGDSNNNHLVFSNFEDAVTKNPDAHPLFHSDRGFQYTNRAFHAKIEAAGMVQSMSRVARCIDNGPMEGFWGILKRERYYGKRFTDKETLIKMIEDYIDYYNNKRLQRNLGVLTPMEKHTLYLQAA
;
A
#
# COMPACT_ATOMS: atom_id res chain seq x y z
N VAL A 1 6.24 17.85 10.12
CA VAL A 1 7.49 17.41 9.49
C VAL A 1 7.44 15.90 9.30
N SER A 2 7.59 15.46 8.07
CA SER A 2 7.55 14.05 7.68
C SER A 2 8.66 13.26 8.42
N ARG A 3 8.26 12.35 9.31
CA ARG A 3 9.17 11.50 10.08
C ARG A 3 9.52 10.26 9.27
N GLY A 4 10.53 10.31 8.43
CA GLY A 4 10.97 9.09 7.71
C GLY A 4 11.49 9.31 6.31
N LEU A 5 11.30 10.51 5.75
CA LEU A 5 11.87 10.87 4.45
C LEU A 5 13.35 11.20 4.60
N GLY A 6 14.18 10.76 3.65
CA GLY A 6 15.58 11.16 3.53
C GLY A 6 15.74 12.66 3.27
N ASP A 7 16.98 13.16 3.38
CA ASP A 7 17.25 14.60 3.29
C ASP A 7 16.84 15.21 1.96
N VAL A 8 16.92 14.43 0.87
CA VAL A 8 16.49 14.83 -0.48
C VAL A 8 15.00 15.14 -0.51
N TYR A 9 14.16 14.28 0.08
CA TYR A 9 12.71 14.51 0.12
C TYR A 9 12.33 15.71 0.98
N LYS A 10 13.02 15.89 2.12
CA LYS A 10 12.80 17.06 2.98
C LYS A 10 13.12 18.36 2.25
N ARG A 11 14.19 18.39 1.45
CA ARG A 11 14.54 19.55 0.61
C ARG A 11 13.42 19.82 -0.41
N GLN A 12 12.98 18.79 -1.12
CA GLN A 12 11.96 18.91 -2.15
C GLN A 12 10.60 19.34 -1.55
N GLU A 13 10.26 18.87 -0.36
CA GLU A 13 9.06 19.30 0.37
C GLU A 13 9.15 20.79 0.74
N LEU A 14 10.32 21.26 1.24
CA LEU A 14 10.56 22.66 1.56
C LEU A 14 10.46 23.56 0.33
N GLU A 15 11.07 23.15 -0.78
CA GLU A 15 11.02 23.89 -2.05
C GLU A 15 9.58 23.98 -2.59
N ARG A 16 8.88 22.84 -2.65
CA ARG A 16 7.57 22.72 -3.32
C ARG A 16 6.42 23.35 -2.54
N TYR A 17 6.37 23.12 -1.22
CA TYR A 17 5.22 23.56 -0.41
C TYR A 17 5.50 24.82 0.43
N HIS A 18 6.75 25.18 0.60
CA HIS A 18 7.14 26.33 1.43
C HIS A 18 7.96 27.35 0.68
N ASN A 19 8.26 27.14 -0.61
CA ASN A 19 9.09 27.99 -1.46
C ASN A 19 10.46 28.32 -0.81
N ILE A 20 11.04 27.32 -0.12
CA ILE A 20 12.35 27.45 0.57
C ILE A 20 13.38 26.64 -0.22
N ASP A 21 14.26 27.35 -0.94
CA ASP A 21 15.39 26.75 -1.64
C ASP A 21 16.58 26.56 -0.68
N VAL A 22 16.95 25.31 -0.45
CA VAL A 22 18.09 24.90 0.38
C VAL A 22 18.74 23.63 -0.19
N ASN A 23 20.06 23.53 -0.04
CA ASN A 23 20.76 22.32 -0.47
C ASN A 23 20.65 21.17 0.56
N ASP A 24 20.85 19.93 0.12
CA ASP A 24 20.73 18.72 0.94
C ASP A 24 21.66 18.73 2.15
N LYS A 25 22.90 19.28 2.02
CA LYS A 25 23.87 19.39 3.10
C LYS A 25 23.34 20.29 4.23
N ARG A 26 22.63 21.38 3.88
CA ARG A 26 22.02 22.28 4.87
C ARG A 26 20.85 21.59 5.58
N VAL A 27 19.99 20.88 4.85
CA VAL A 27 18.89 20.08 5.43
C VAL A 27 19.44 19.05 6.40
N LEU A 28 20.45 18.27 6.00
CA LEU A 28 21.08 17.25 6.85
C LEU A 28 21.70 17.87 8.12
N ARG A 29 22.40 19.00 8.00
CA ARG A 29 23.00 19.71 9.14
C ARG A 29 21.92 20.18 10.12
N ILE A 30 20.81 20.74 9.62
CA ILE A 30 19.69 21.19 10.47
C ILE A 30 19.04 20.00 11.16
N CYS A 31 18.77 18.91 10.43
CA CYS A 31 18.22 17.69 11.01
C CYS A 31 19.11 17.14 12.14
N ARG A 32 20.42 17.13 11.96
CA ARG A 32 21.38 16.72 13.01
C ARG A 32 21.35 17.65 14.21
N LYS A 33 21.37 18.98 13.99
CA LYS A 33 21.30 19.98 15.06
C LYS A 33 20.02 19.89 15.89
N LEU A 34 18.88 19.61 15.24
CA LEU A 34 17.58 19.48 15.87
C LEU A 34 17.28 18.03 16.32
N ASN A 35 18.26 17.12 16.22
CA ASN A 35 18.13 15.70 16.53
C ASN A 35 16.92 15.03 15.82
N ILE A 36 16.57 15.50 14.62
CA ILE A 36 15.53 14.90 13.78
C ILE A 36 16.12 13.66 13.13
N LYS A 37 15.66 12.49 13.58
CA LYS A 37 16.08 11.17 13.07
C LYS A 37 14.90 10.44 12.44
N SER A 38 15.20 9.58 11.46
CA SER A 38 14.21 8.61 10.97
C SER A 38 13.82 7.66 12.11
N THR A 39 12.52 7.41 12.27
CA THR A 39 11.99 6.44 13.24
C THR A 39 11.90 5.03 12.65
N ILE A 40 12.55 4.79 11.51
CA ILE A 40 12.51 3.50 10.82
C ILE A 40 13.16 2.43 11.69
N LYS A 41 12.37 1.44 12.10
CA LYS A 41 12.84 0.20 12.70
C LYS A 41 12.55 -0.95 11.73
N TYR A 42 13.55 -1.78 11.48
CA TYR A 42 13.38 -3.00 10.68
C TYR A 42 12.77 -4.09 11.57
N SER A 43 11.66 -4.68 11.12
CA SER A 43 11.02 -5.83 11.75
C SER A 43 10.46 -6.74 10.65
N ASN A 44 10.85 -8.01 10.65
CA ASN A 44 10.41 -9.02 9.69
C ASN A 44 9.28 -9.86 10.29
N ASN A 45 8.06 -9.33 10.33
CA ASN A 45 6.88 -10.12 10.72
C ASN A 45 5.89 -10.14 9.55
N GLY A 46 5.97 -11.18 8.73
CA GLY A 46 4.96 -11.49 7.71
C GLY A 46 3.65 -11.96 8.36
N CYS A 47 2.52 -11.58 7.77
CA CYS A 47 1.16 -11.81 8.30
C CYS A 47 0.36 -12.79 7.44
N THR A 48 0.94 -13.30 6.37
CA THR A 48 0.25 -14.16 5.39
C THR A 48 -0.09 -15.52 5.98
N ARG A 49 -1.37 -15.86 6.04
CA ARG A 49 -1.86 -17.21 6.29
C ARG A 49 -2.08 -17.91 4.96
N GLN A 50 -1.21 -18.86 4.64
CA GLN A 50 -1.41 -19.73 3.48
C GLN A 50 -2.69 -20.55 3.66
N ALA A 51 -3.42 -20.76 2.55
CA ALA A 51 -4.55 -21.67 2.54
C ALA A 51 -4.08 -23.10 2.80
N SER A 52 -4.66 -23.77 3.80
CA SER A 52 -4.40 -25.18 4.07
C SER A 52 -4.96 -26.09 2.97
N ASN A 53 -5.99 -25.63 2.25
CA ASN A 53 -6.60 -26.33 1.12
C ASN A 53 -7.05 -25.30 0.05
N PRO A 54 -6.16 -24.85 -0.85
CA PRO A 54 -6.50 -23.87 -1.87
C PRO A 54 -7.47 -24.46 -2.86
N GLN A 55 -8.58 -23.74 -3.14
CA GLN A 55 -9.60 -24.17 -4.10
C GLN A 55 -9.21 -23.84 -5.55
N TYR A 56 -8.44 -22.77 -5.74
CA TYR A 56 -7.93 -22.31 -7.03
C TYR A 56 -6.54 -21.71 -6.86
N ILE A 57 -5.64 -21.98 -7.80
CA ILE A 57 -4.29 -21.41 -7.84
C ILE A 57 -4.04 -20.92 -9.26
N ALA A 58 -3.85 -19.60 -9.40
CA ALA A 58 -3.41 -19.00 -10.66
C ALA A 58 -1.89 -19.09 -10.84
N GLU A 59 -1.44 -19.04 -12.08
CA GLU A 59 -0.03 -18.92 -12.43
C GLU A 59 0.54 -17.56 -12.02
N ASN A 60 1.86 -17.49 -11.84
CA ASN A 60 2.54 -16.22 -11.61
C ASN A 60 2.84 -15.53 -12.95
N ILE A 61 1.83 -14.86 -13.49
CA ILE A 61 1.92 -14.14 -14.76
C ILE A 61 2.73 -12.84 -14.56
N LEU A 62 2.57 -12.16 -13.42
CA LEU A 62 3.29 -10.92 -13.11
C LEU A 62 4.82 -11.07 -13.16
N ASN A 63 5.32 -12.25 -12.74
CA ASN A 63 6.74 -12.62 -12.78
C ASN A 63 7.73 -11.53 -12.34
N ARG A 64 7.35 -10.72 -11.31
CA ARG A 64 8.12 -9.58 -10.78
C ARG A 64 8.29 -8.40 -11.73
N GLU A 65 7.52 -8.33 -12.80
CA GLU A 65 7.46 -7.14 -13.64
C GLU A 65 6.65 -6.05 -12.97
N PHE A 66 7.25 -5.37 -11.99
CA PHE A 66 6.62 -4.35 -11.17
C PHE A 66 6.53 -2.97 -11.85
N THR A 67 6.61 -2.92 -13.14
CA THR A 67 6.39 -1.73 -13.97
C THR A 67 5.12 -1.91 -14.79
N ALA A 68 4.45 -0.80 -15.07
CA ALA A 68 3.30 -0.72 -15.96
C ALA A 68 3.44 0.56 -16.80
N ASP A 69 2.92 0.57 -18.01
CA ASP A 69 3.01 1.70 -18.93
C ASP A 69 1.79 2.63 -18.81
N ALA A 70 0.70 2.13 -18.25
CA ALA A 70 -0.55 2.86 -18.04
C ALA A 70 -1.18 2.58 -16.68
N PRO A 71 -1.97 3.53 -16.13
CA PRO A 71 -2.85 3.25 -14.98
C PRO A 71 -3.80 2.10 -15.30
N ASN A 72 -4.13 1.33 -14.27
CA ASN A 72 -5.05 0.20 -14.35
C ASN A 72 -4.61 -0.97 -15.27
N GLU A 73 -3.31 -1.07 -15.56
CA GLU A 73 -2.73 -2.21 -16.28
C GLU A 73 -2.42 -3.40 -15.35
N LYS A 74 -1.89 -3.11 -14.17
CA LYS A 74 -1.50 -4.13 -13.18
C LYS A 74 -1.85 -3.65 -11.77
N TRP A 75 -2.66 -4.42 -11.07
CA TRP A 75 -3.01 -4.18 -9.67
C TRP A 75 -2.43 -5.26 -8.76
N LEU A 76 -1.86 -4.84 -7.65
CA LEU A 76 -1.41 -5.73 -6.59
C LEU A 76 -2.31 -5.59 -5.37
N THR A 77 -2.57 -6.69 -4.69
CA THR A 77 -3.35 -6.70 -3.45
C THR A 77 -2.69 -7.53 -2.36
N ASP A 78 -2.95 -7.15 -1.13
CA ASP A 78 -2.54 -7.89 0.07
C ASP A 78 -3.35 -7.42 1.29
N VAL A 79 -3.26 -8.19 2.38
CA VAL A 79 -3.87 -7.85 3.66
C VAL A 79 -2.79 -7.71 4.72
N THR A 80 -2.87 -6.64 5.50
CA THR A 80 -1.99 -6.45 6.65
C THR A 80 -2.77 -6.28 7.95
N GLU A 81 -2.15 -6.58 9.10
CA GLU A 81 -2.76 -6.40 10.41
C GLU A 81 -2.13 -5.25 11.19
N PHE A 82 -2.97 -4.59 11.97
CA PHE A 82 -2.60 -3.58 12.97
C PHE A 82 -3.17 -4.00 14.33
N HIS A 83 -2.62 -3.42 15.39
CA HIS A 83 -3.06 -3.71 16.74
C HIS A 83 -3.41 -2.41 17.49
N TYR A 84 -4.42 -2.50 18.32
CA TYR A 84 -4.76 -1.49 19.34
C TYR A 84 -5.00 -2.20 20.67
N TYR A 85 -5.10 -1.44 21.74
CA TYR A 85 -5.19 -1.97 23.08
C TYR A 85 -6.39 -1.35 23.82
N ILE A 86 -7.22 -2.20 24.42
CA ILE A 86 -8.24 -1.78 25.39
C ILE A 86 -7.75 -2.24 26.76
N GLY A 87 -7.20 -1.29 27.55
CA GLY A 87 -6.49 -1.65 28.77
C GLY A 87 -5.26 -2.52 28.47
N ILE A 88 -5.28 -3.76 28.92
CA ILE A 88 -4.24 -4.77 28.70
C ILE A 88 -4.52 -5.68 27.50
N GLU A 89 -5.74 -5.69 26.98
CA GLU A 89 -6.14 -6.55 25.86
C GLU A 89 -5.60 -6.01 24.53
N LYS A 90 -4.91 -6.88 23.82
CA LYS A 90 -4.43 -6.61 22.45
C LYS A 90 -5.47 -7.06 21.44
N ARG A 91 -6.01 -6.13 20.69
CA ARG A 91 -7.00 -6.37 19.62
C ARG A 91 -6.41 -6.08 18.25
N LYS A 92 -7.05 -6.59 17.20
CA LYS A 92 -6.58 -6.50 15.82
C LYS A 92 -7.56 -5.73 14.95
N VAL A 93 -7.00 -5.04 13.96
CA VAL A 93 -7.69 -4.49 12.80
C VAL A 93 -6.92 -4.96 11.57
N TYR A 94 -7.63 -5.32 10.52
CA TYR A 94 -7.08 -5.75 9.24
C TYR A 94 -7.36 -4.72 8.16
N LEU A 95 -6.38 -4.48 7.32
CA LEU A 95 -6.47 -3.60 6.17
C LEU A 95 -6.17 -4.40 4.91
N SER A 96 -7.14 -4.49 4.01
CA SER A 96 -6.96 -4.94 2.63
C SER A 96 -6.79 -3.72 1.74
N ALA A 97 -5.82 -3.71 0.84
CA ALA A 97 -5.65 -2.63 -0.12
C ALA A 97 -5.24 -3.15 -1.50
N ILE A 98 -5.57 -2.36 -2.52
CA ILE A 98 -5.20 -2.59 -3.92
C ILE A 98 -4.33 -1.44 -4.36
N LEU A 99 -3.15 -1.74 -4.90
CA LEU A 99 -2.14 -0.80 -5.38
C LEU A 99 -1.97 -0.93 -6.89
N ASP A 100 -2.03 0.18 -7.61
CA ASP A 100 -1.71 0.27 -9.03
C ASP A 100 -0.18 0.32 -9.24
N LEU A 101 0.34 -0.45 -10.17
CA LEU A 101 1.78 -0.50 -10.42
C LEU A 101 2.33 0.67 -11.25
N TYR A 102 1.50 1.37 -12.01
CA TYR A 102 1.93 2.50 -12.82
C TYR A 102 2.23 3.74 -11.95
N ASP A 103 1.25 4.17 -11.19
CA ASP A 103 1.31 5.41 -10.41
C ASP A 103 1.50 5.18 -8.90
N ARG A 104 1.47 3.91 -8.46
CA ARG A 104 1.61 3.51 -7.05
C ARG A 104 0.50 4.00 -6.14
N ARG A 105 -0.63 4.48 -6.69
CA ARG A 105 -1.78 4.88 -5.88
C ARG A 105 -2.44 3.67 -5.24
N ILE A 106 -3.01 3.88 -4.08
CA ILE A 106 -3.97 2.94 -3.50
C ILE A 106 -5.31 3.19 -4.18
N VAL A 107 -5.73 2.24 -5.01
CA VAL A 107 -6.96 2.28 -5.81
C VAL A 107 -8.19 2.16 -4.92
N ALA A 108 -8.15 1.19 -4.01
CA ALA A 108 -9.19 0.92 -3.03
C ALA A 108 -8.59 0.30 -1.78
N TYR A 109 -9.30 0.42 -0.65
CA TYR A 109 -8.96 -0.26 0.59
C TYR A 109 -10.20 -0.51 1.43
N THR A 110 -10.15 -1.56 2.25
CA THR A 110 -11.20 -1.88 3.23
C THR A 110 -10.56 -2.23 4.57
N ILE A 111 -11.14 -1.70 5.65
CA ILE A 111 -10.71 -1.95 7.02
C ILE A 111 -11.76 -2.81 7.72
N GLY A 112 -11.33 -3.84 8.45
CA GLY A 112 -12.24 -4.75 9.15
C GLY A 112 -11.63 -5.40 10.39
N ASP A 113 -12.49 -6.02 11.19
CA ASP A 113 -12.09 -6.68 12.44
C ASP A 113 -11.59 -8.11 12.23
N SER A 114 -11.80 -8.65 11.03
CA SER A 114 -11.45 -10.03 10.70
C SER A 114 -10.78 -10.14 9.35
N ASN A 115 -9.73 -10.94 9.28
CA ASN A 115 -9.10 -11.32 8.01
C ASN A 115 -9.94 -12.45 7.38
N ASN A 116 -10.99 -12.10 6.67
CA ASN A 116 -11.95 -13.02 6.04
C ASN A 116 -12.17 -12.68 4.56
N ASN A 117 -12.95 -13.52 3.86
CA ASN A 117 -13.27 -13.31 2.46
C ASN A 117 -14.01 -11.98 2.22
N HIS A 118 -14.90 -11.59 3.11
CA HIS A 118 -15.67 -10.35 2.98
C HIS A 118 -14.76 -9.13 2.89
N LEU A 119 -13.71 -9.04 3.73
CA LEU A 119 -12.75 -7.95 3.71
C LEU A 119 -12.11 -7.75 2.32
N VAL A 120 -11.68 -8.83 1.69
CA VAL A 120 -11.00 -8.80 0.38
C VAL A 120 -12.01 -8.60 -0.75
N PHE A 121 -13.17 -9.26 -0.68
CA PHE A 121 -14.19 -9.16 -1.72
C PHE A 121 -14.78 -7.76 -1.80
N SER A 122 -15.10 -7.14 -0.64
CA SER A 122 -15.59 -5.76 -0.59
C SER A 122 -14.57 -4.76 -1.13
N ASN A 123 -13.28 -4.98 -0.83
CA ASN A 123 -12.19 -4.14 -1.38
C ASN A 123 -12.10 -4.26 -2.90
N PHE A 124 -12.22 -5.47 -3.42
CA PHE A 124 -12.22 -5.71 -4.87
C PHE A 124 -13.44 -5.06 -5.56
N GLU A 125 -14.65 -5.25 -4.99
CA GLU A 125 -15.87 -4.64 -5.50
C GLU A 125 -15.82 -3.11 -5.51
N ASP A 126 -15.25 -2.50 -4.47
CA ASP A 126 -15.04 -1.04 -4.41
C ASP A 126 -14.06 -0.58 -5.50
N ALA A 127 -12.97 -1.32 -5.72
CA ALA A 127 -12.00 -1.00 -6.79
C ALA A 127 -12.63 -1.06 -8.17
N VAL A 128 -13.42 -2.11 -8.48
CA VAL A 128 -14.13 -2.26 -9.76
C VAL A 128 -15.17 -1.15 -9.93
N THR A 129 -15.94 -0.85 -8.89
CA THR A 129 -16.96 0.21 -8.94
C THR A 129 -16.36 1.60 -9.23
N LYS A 130 -15.20 1.90 -8.66
CA LYS A 130 -14.47 3.17 -8.87
C LYS A 130 -13.77 3.24 -10.23
N ASN A 131 -13.49 2.10 -10.85
CA ASN A 131 -12.77 2.00 -12.12
C ASN A 131 -13.47 0.96 -13.05
N PRO A 132 -14.68 1.26 -13.55
CA PRO A 132 -15.51 0.26 -14.27
C PRO A 132 -14.89 -0.24 -15.58
N ASP A 133 -14.06 0.58 -16.22
CA ASP A 133 -13.40 0.25 -17.49
C ASP A 133 -12.00 -0.36 -17.30
N ALA A 134 -11.61 -0.65 -16.05
CA ALA A 134 -10.29 -1.21 -15.75
C ALA A 134 -10.30 -2.74 -15.83
N HIS A 135 -9.39 -3.31 -16.61
CA HIS A 135 -9.20 -4.76 -16.73
C HIS A 135 -7.75 -5.16 -16.43
N PRO A 136 -7.21 -4.84 -15.23
CA PRO A 136 -5.81 -5.10 -14.90
C PRO A 136 -5.48 -6.58 -14.79
N LEU A 137 -4.20 -6.89 -14.92
CA LEU A 137 -3.62 -8.10 -14.32
C LEU A 137 -3.71 -7.96 -12.79
N PHE A 138 -4.53 -8.79 -12.16
CA PHE A 138 -4.80 -8.72 -10.71
C PHE A 138 -3.89 -9.71 -9.96
N HIS A 139 -2.88 -9.22 -9.26
CA HIS A 139 -1.88 -10.05 -8.58
C HIS A 139 -2.04 -10.04 -7.06
N SER A 140 -1.99 -11.23 -6.47
CA SER A 140 -2.04 -11.44 -5.02
C SER A 140 -1.03 -12.47 -4.53
N ASP A 141 -0.91 -12.61 -3.22
CA ASP A 141 -0.32 -13.80 -2.63
C ASP A 141 -1.29 -15.02 -2.72
N ARG A 142 -0.91 -16.14 -2.10
CA ARG A 142 -1.75 -17.34 -1.99
C ARG A 142 -2.54 -17.42 -0.68
N GLY A 143 -2.95 -16.30 -0.15
CA GLY A 143 -3.87 -16.24 0.98
C GLY A 143 -5.18 -16.96 0.69
N PHE A 144 -5.84 -17.49 1.74
CA PHE A 144 -7.06 -18.29 1.57
C PHE A 144 -8.20 -17.52 0.90
N GLN A 145 -8.24 -16.20 1.03
CA GLN A 145 -9.24 -15.34 0.38
C GLN A 145 -9.05 -15.32 -1.13
N TYR A 146 -7.79 -15.24 -1.59
CA TYR A 146 -7.45 -15.13 -3.01
C TYR A 146 -7.54 -16.47 -3.74
N THR A 147 -7.34 -17.58 -3.01
CA THR A 147 -7.47 -18.95 -3.55
C THR A 147 -8.91 -19.47 -3.54
N ASN A 148 -9.88 -18.63 -3.18
CA ASN A 148 -11.30 -18.97 -3.16
C ASN A 148 -11.88 -18.94 -4.60
N ARG A 149 -12.64 -19.96 -4.99
CA ARG A 149 -13.29 -20.04 -6.32
C ARG A 149 -14.25 -18.88 -6.58
N ALA A 150 -15.01 -18.45 -5.55
CA ALA A 150 -15.92 -17.31 -5.71
C ALA A 150 -15.16 -16.00 -5.96
N PHE A 151 -13.96 -15.84 -5.40
CA PHE A 151 -13.10 -14.69 -5.70
C PHE A 151 -12.58 -14.74 -7.13
N HIS A 152 -12.11 -15.90 -7.57
CA HIS A 152 -11.68 -16.10 -8.96
C HIS A 152 -12.80 -15.76 -9.96
N ALA A 153 -14.01 -16.28 -9.73
CA ALA A 153 -15.17 -15.96 -10.57
C ALA A 153 -15.52 -14.47 -10.62
N LYS A 154 -15.29 -13.71 -9.52
CA LYS A 154 -15.45 -12.24 -9.50
C LYS A 154 -14.41 -11.54 -10.39
N ILE A 155 -13.16 -11.99 -10.35
CA ILE A 155 -12.07 -11.45 -11.20
C ILE A 155 -12.39 -11.70 -12.67
N GLU A 156 -12.81 -12.92 -13.04
CA GLU A 156 -13.21 -13.26 -14.41
C GLU A 156 -14.43 -12.45 -14.88
N ALA A 157 -15.45 -12.31 -14.02
CA ALA A 157 -16.64 -11.51 -14.33
C ALA A 157 -16.33 -10.03 -14.57
N ALA A 158 -15.26 -9.50 -13.95
CA ALA A 158 -14.74 -8.15 -14.18
C ALA A 158 -13.83 -8.06 -15.42
N GLY A 159 -13.67 -9.13 -16.21
CA GLY A 159 -12.78 -9.16 -17.37
C GLY A 159 -11.29 -9.09 -17.04
N MET A 160 -10.90 -9.39 -15.81
CA MET A 160 -9.53 -9.34 -15.32
C MET A 160 -8.85 -10.71 -15.35
N VAL A 161 -7.53 -10.72 -15.37
CA VAL A 161 -6.71 -11.94 -15.28
C VAL A 161 -6.09 -12.04 -13.89
N GLN A 162 -6.30 -13.17 -13.22
CA GLN A 162 -5.70 -13.42 -11.91
C GLN A 162 -4.27 -13.94 -12.04
N SER A 163 -3.37 -13.40 -11.23
CA SER A 163 -1.99 -13.85 -11.06
C SER A 163 -1.68 -14.06 -9.59
N MET A 164 -0.86 -15.06 -9.25
CA MET A 164 -0.51 -15.34 -7.84
C MET A 164 0.97 -15.51 -7.64
N SER A 165 1.47 -15.02 -6.51
CA SER A 165 2.85 -15.23 -6.07
C SER A 165 3.19 -16.72 -5.96
N ARG A 166 4.46 -17.08 -6.17
CA ARG A 166 4.95 -18.45 -5.93
C ARG A 166 4.97 -18.75 -4.43
N VAL A 167 4.90 -20.04 -4.08
CA VAL A 167 4.95 -20.49 -2.68
C VAL A 167 6.23 -19.99 -2.00
N ALA A 168 6.12 -19.42 -0.82
CA ALA A 168 7.22 -18.90 0.00
C ALA A 168 8.11 -17.86 -0.72
N ARG A 169 7.57 -17.13 -1.68
CA ARG A 169 8.25 -16.05 -2.41
C ARG A 169 7.54 -14.71 -2.16
N CYS A 170 7.67 -14.18 -0.95
CA CYS A 170 7.11 -12.88 -0.56
C CYS A 170 7.54 -11.75 -1.51
N ILE A 171 8.77 -11.80 -2.04
CA ILE A 171 9.27 -10.81 -2.98
C ILE A 171 8.43 -10.71 -4.28
N ASP A 172 7.58 -11.71 -4.59
CA ASP A 172 6.68 -11.67 -5.75
C ASP A 172 5.54 -10.65 -5.58
N ASN A 173 5.32 -10.11 -4.34
CA ASN A 173 4.40 -9.00 -4.04
C ASN A 173 5.12 -7.79 -3.41
N GLY A 174 6.38 -7.59 -3.80
CA GLY A 174 7.29 -6.59 -3.22
C GLY A 174 6.75 -5.16 -3.11
N PRO A 175 6.06 -4.58 -4.12
CA PRO A 175 5.49 -3.23 -4.01
C PRO A 175 4.45 -3.08 -2.90
N MET A 176 3.57 -4.08 -2.67
CA MET A 176 2.61 -4.08 -1.56
C MET A 176 3.31 -4.19 -0.20
N GLU A 177 4.29 -5.08 -0.07
CA GLU A 177 5.11 -5.16 1.14
C GLU A 177 5.85 -3.85 1.42
N GLY A 178 6.34 -3.20 0.36
CA GLY A 178 6.94 -1.88 0.42
C GLY A 178 5.98 -0.83 0.96
N PHE A 179 4.74 -0.80 0.48
CA PHE A 179 3.70 0.10 0.96
C PHE A 179 3.38 -0.14 2.45
N TRP A 180 3.17 -1.40 2.87
CA TRP A 180 2.95 -1.73 4.29
C TRP A 180 4.11 -1.28 5.17
N GLY A 181 5.33 -1.54 4.69
CA GLY A 181 6.54 -1.12 5.38
C GLY A 181 6.61 0.39 5.58
N ILE A 182 6.27 1.18 4.56
CA ILE A 182 6.25 2.64 4.62
C ILE A 182 5.16 3.13 5.58
N LEU A 183 3.92 2.69 5.42
CA LEU A 183 2.80 3.07 6.29
C LEU A 183 3.13 2.79 7.76
N LYS A 184 3.55 1.55 8.06
CA LYS A 184 3.85 1.15 9.43
C LYS A 184 5.03 1.92 10.03
N ARG A 185 6.07 2.19 9.27
CA ARG A 185 7.23 2.96 9.74
C ARG A 185 6.92 4.44 9.96
N GLU A 186 6.14 5.05 9.08
CA GLU A 186 5.88 6.47 9.14
C GLU A 186 4.80 6.84 10.17
N ARG A 187 3.82 5.97 10.44
CA ARG A 187 2.65 6.32 11.23
C ARG A 187 2.30 5.38 12.38
N TYR A 188 2.68 4.11 12.30
CA TYR A 188 2.24 3.10 13.26
C TYR A 188 3.31 2.73 14.29
N TYR A 189 4.54 2.35 13.83
CA TYR A 189 5.58 1.91 14.76
C TYR A 189 6.01 3.02 15.75
N GLY A 190 6.22 2.61 16.99
CA GLY A 190 6.58 3.52 18.08
C GLY A 190 5.39 4.27 18.69
N LYS A 191 4.16 3.97 18.25
CA LYS A 191 2.91 4.46 18.85
C LYS A 191 2.14 3.33 19.49
N ARG A 192 1.36 3.65 20.52
CA ARG A 192 0.38 2.75 21.14
C ARG A 192 -1.01 3.34 20.93
N PHE A 193 -1.84 2.63 20.20
CA PHE A 193 -3.24 2.99 19.98
C PHE A 193 -4.08 2.36 21.08
N THR A 194 -4.90 3.16 21.74
CA THR A 194 -5.74 2.75 22.87
C THR A 194 -7.22 2.61 22.51
N ASP A 195 -7.57 2.96 21.29
CA ASP A 195 -8.91 2.80 20.73
C ASP A 195 -8.83 2.46 19.24
N LYS A 196 -9.90 1.87 18.72
CA LYS A 196 -10.03 1.40 17.35
C LYS A 196 -10.19 2.56 16.38
N GLU A 197 -10.96 3.54 16.74
CA GLU A 197 -11.34 4.69 15.92
C GLU A 197 -10.11 5.53 15.57
N THR A 198 -9.26 5.82 16.55
CA THR A 198 -8.00 6.54 16.33
C THR A 198 -7.06 5.76 15.42
N LEU A 199 -7.02 4.41 15.55
CA LEU A 199 -6.21 3.58 14.66
C LEU A 199 -6.74 3.61 13.22
N ILE A 200 -8.06 3.45 13.03
CA ILE A 200 -8.70 3.52 11.71
C ILE A 200 -8.45 4.88 11.08
N LYS A 201 -8.72 5.96 11.80
CA LYS A 201 -8.48 7.32 11.31
C LYS A 201 -7.01 7.53 10.90
N MET A 202 -6.05 7.02 11.67
CA MET A 202 -4.64 7.09 11.29
C MET A 202 -4.36 6.39 9.97
N ILE A 203 -4.98 5.24 9.71
CA ILE A 203 -4.81 4.49 8.45
C ILE A 203 -5.41 5.28 7.29
N GLU A 204 -6.63 5.78 7.43
CA GLU A 204 -7.34 6.56 6.41
C GLU A 204 -6.61 7.87 6.09
N ASP A 205 -6.25 8.65 7.08
CA ASP A 205 -5.47 9.89 6.94
C ASP A 205 -4.10 9.62 6.27
N TYR A 206 -3.51 8.43 6.52
CA TYR A 206 -2.25 8.07 5.89
C TYR A 206 -2.41 7.69 4.42
N ILE A 207 -3.45 6.95 4.05
CA ILE A 207 -3.71 6.58 2.66
C ILE A 207 -4.00 7.83 1.83
N ASP A 208 -4.79 8.77 2.37
CA ASP A 208 -4.99 10.07 1.73
C ASP A 208 -3.66 10.83 1.53
N TYR A 209 -2.86 10.95 2.59
CA TYR A 209 -1.53 11.55 2.51
C TYR A 209 -0.63 10.85 1.50
N TYR A 210 -0.61 9.51 1.49
CA TYR A 210 0.20 8.72 0.57
C TYR A 210 -0.16 8.98 -0.89
N ASN A 211 -1.43 8.98 -1.21
CA ASN A 211 -1.92 9.21 -2.56
C ASN A 211 -1.72 10.66 -3.03
N ASN A 212 -2.02 11.63 -2.18
CA ASN A 212 -2.18 13.03 -2.59
C ASN A 212 -1.02 13.96 -2.21
N LYS A 213 -0.17 13.56 -1.23
CA LYS A 213 0.86 14.47 -0.67
C LYS A 213 2.24 13.85 -0.57
N ARG A 214 2.34 12.53 -0.50
CA ARG A 214 3.62 11.84 -0.32
C ARG A 214 4.39 11.75 -1.63
N LEU A 215 5.47 12.52 -1.74
CA LEU A 215 6.37 12.47 -2.89
C LEU A 215 7.13 11.15 -2.96
N GLN A 216 7.26 10.59 -4.16
CA GLN A 216 7.94 9.32 -4.41
C GLN A 216 9.05 9.47 -5.46
N ARG A 217 10.27 9.07 -5.10
CA ARG A 217 11.43 9.19 -6.00
C ARG A 217 11.27 8.38 -7.29
N ASN A 218 10.72 7.18 -7.18
CA ASN A 218 10.46 6.30 -8.33
C ASN A 218 9.37 6.80 -9.27
N LEU A 219 8.60 7.82 -8.87
CA LEU A 219 7.63 8.52 -9.69
C LEU A 219 8.14 9.88 -10.22
N GLY A 220 9.45 10.10 -10.18
CA GLY A 220 10.02 11.40 -10.58
C GLY A 220 9.73 12.52 -9.58
N VAL A 221 9.61 12.17 -8.29
CA VAL A 221 9.27 13.11 -7.19
C VAL A 221 7.84 13.69 -7.32
N LEU A 222 6.96 12.88 -7.87
CA LEU A 222 5.51 13.15 -7.88
C LEU A 222 4.81 12.37 -6.76
N THR A 223 3.63 12.81 -6.41
CA THR A 223 2.69 11.99 -5.65
C THR A 223 2.03 10.96 -6.58
N PRO A 224 1.48 9.84 -6.07
CA PRO A 224 0.71 8.90 -6.86
C PRO A 224 -0.37 9.57 -7.71
N MET A 225 -1.19 10.46 -7.11
CA MET A 225 -2.28 11.12 -7.83
C MET A 225 -1.81 12.15 -8.85
N GLU A 226 -0.68 12.82 -8.63
CA GLU A 226 -0.08 13.69 -9.65
C GLU A 226 0.38 12.88 -10.86
N LYS A 227 1.05 11.73 -10.62
CA LYS A 227 1.46 10.83 -11.71
C LYS A 227 0.25 10.32 -12.50
N HIS A 228 -0.82 9.95 -11.79
CA HIS A 228 -2.08 9.51 -12.39
C HIS A 228 -2.70 10.62 -13.26
N THR A 229 -2.85 11.81 -12.70
CA THR A 229 -3.46 12.97 -13.39
C THR A 229 -2.67 13.39 -14.63
N LEU A 230 -1.34 13.39 -14.56
CA LEU A 230 -0.48 13.70 -15.71
C LEU A 230 -0.68 12.71 -16.86
N TYR A 231 -0.89 11.43 -16.57
CA TYR A 231 -1.20 10.44 -17.60
C TYR A 231 -2.54 10.73 -18.27
N LEU A 232 -3.59 10.98 -17.49
CA LEU A 232 -4.93 11.27 -18.03
C LEU A 232 -4.99 12.55 -18.85
N GLN A 233 -4.11 13.51 -18.58
CA GLN A 233 -4.01 14.76 -19.36
C GLN A 233 -3.22 14.58 -20.66
N ALA A 234 -2.40 13.55 -20.75
CA ALA A 234 -1.56 13.27 -21.92
C ALA A 234 -2.18 12.24 -22.88
N ALA A 235 -3.20 11.49 -22.43
CA ALA A 235 -3.96 10.50 -23.20
C ALA A 235 -5.14 11.14 -23.93
#